data_82ca62f248baef3dc9b51da2a1c091da
#
_entry.id   82ca62f248baef3dc9b51da2a1c091da
#
_cell.length_a   1.000
_cell.length_b   1.000
_cell.length_c   1.000
_cell.angle_alpha   90.00
_cell.angle_beta   90.00
_cell.angle_gamma   90.00
#
_symmetry.space_group_name_H-M   'P 1'
#
loop_
_entity.id
_entity.type
_entity.pdbx_description
1 polymer ?
#
loop_
_entity_poly.entity_id
_entity_poly.type
_entity_poly.pdbx_seq_one_letter_code
_entity_poly.pdbx_strand_id
1 'polypeptide(L)'
;MKFGLMYEIQVREPHYEGIEQERYKQVMAQAELADEVGFDHFWTVEHHFLREFSHCSAPEVLYGAISQRTKRIRIGHAVALLPGQYNHPVRVAERAAVLDIVSDGRMDLGTGRSATLIEMDAFQVDPEETKEQWEEAVRMIPRMWTEDPFSHEGRFYRIPPRSVIPKPVQKPHPPLWVACSQPDSFQQAGEMGLGALCFSLGGYGQMAERTGIYRDGIKRAKPVGKFVNNQVAALCMIHCAESDEEARTAAGPEAMWFIGKAESFYAPWQGRKIPESYKFAVGAVQQERVGRSFGEFVESGAFAMGTPDTIIKVLKKYQEAGVDQVLCFMQMGNLPHARIMDSISLFGKRVIPYFK
;
A
#
# COMPACT_ATOMS: atom_id res chain seq x y z
N MET A 1 2.52 -4.02 -17.76
CA MET A 1 2.24 -3.30 -16.49
C MET A 1 1.52 -4.27 -15.55
N LYS A 2 1.81 -4.27 -14.25
CA LYS A 2 1.16 -5.13 -13.24
C LYS A 2 -0.03 -4.42 -12.60
N PHE A 3 -0.95 -5.20 -12.03
CA PHE A 3 -2.13 -4.70 -11.32
C PHE A 3 -2.28 -5.38 -9.96
N GLY A 4 -2.38 -4.58 -8.91
CA GLY A 4 -2.64 -5.07 -7.55
C GLY A 4 -3.93 -4.49 -7.00
N LEU A 5 -4.77 -5.31 -6.35
CA LEU A 5 -5.85 -4.77 -5.54
C LEU A 5 -5.26 -4.14 -4.28
N MET A 6 -5.78 -2.98 -3.88
CA MET A 6 -5.38 -2.25 -2.67
C MET A 6 -6.57 -2.03 -1.76
N TYR A 7 -6.43 -2.36 -0.47
CA TYR A 7 -7.50 -2.31 0.52
C TYR A 7 -7.11 -1.56 1.79
N GLU A 8 -8.02 -0.70 2.23
CA GLU A 8 -8.09 -0.15 3.58
C GLU A 8 -9.02 -0.98 4.50
N ILE A 9 -9.88 -1.80 3.92
CA ILE A 9 -10.99 -2.49 4.58
C ILE A 9 -11.90 -1.49 5.27
N GLN A 10 -12.53 -0.63 4.48
CA GLN A 10 -13.42 0.44 4.95
C GLN A 10 -14.74 -0.13 5.47
N VAL A 11 -15.19 0.42 6.60
CA VAL A 11 -16.49 0.13 7.21
C VAL A 11 -17.16 1.45 7.54
N ARG A 12 -17.77 2.08 6.54
CA ARG A 12 -18.48 3.36 6.68
C ARG A 12 -19.80 3.16 7.41
N GLU A 13 -20.22 4.17 8.17
CA GLU A 13 -21.57 4.19 8.79
C GLU A 13 -22.70 4.11 7.75
N PRO A 14 -23.89 3.55 8.13
CA PRO A 14 -24.25 3.08 9.48
C PRO A 14 -23.63 1.72 9.82
N HIS A 15 -23.15 1.58 11.06
CA HIS A 15 -22.66 0.31 11.58
C HIS A 15 -23.82 -0.56 12.09
N TYR A 16 -23.74 -1.86 11.88
CA TYR A 16 -24.68 -2.87 12.37
C TYR A 16 -23.91 -4.10 12.87
N GLU A 17 -24.57 -4.92 13.68
CA GLU A 17 -23.98 -6.15 14.21
C GLU A 17 -23.54 -7.09 13.07
N GLY A 18 -22.29 -7.55 13.09
CA GLY A 18 -21.73 -8.45 12.09
C GLY A 18 -21.15 -7.76 10.84
N ILE A 19 -21.22 -6.42 10.70
CA ILE A 19 -20.69 -5.70 9.52
C ILE A 19 -19.22 -5.98 9.28
N GLU A 20 -18.40 -6.06 10.31
CA GLU A 20 -16.97 -6.36 10.19
C GLU A 20 -16.74 -7.78 9.67
N GLN A 21 -17.46 -8.77 10.22
CA GLN A 21 -17.39 -10.14 9.73
C GLN A 21 -17.78 -10.22 8.25
N GLU A 22 -18.85 -9.54 7.86
CA GLU A 22 -19.30 -9.47 6.47
C GLU A 22 -18.23 -8.84 5.59
N ARG A 23 -17.65 -7.71 6.01
CA ARG A 23 -16.62 -6.99 5.25
C ARG A 23 -15.38 -7.87 5.02
N TYR A 24 -14.89 -8.57 6.04
CA TYR A 24 -13.77 -9.48 5.88
C TYR A 24 -14.06 -10.65 4.94
N LYS A 25 -15.28 -11.23 5.00
CA LYS A 25 -15.71 -12.27 4.05
C LYS A 25 -15.75 -11.75 2.61
N GLN A 26 -16.27 -10.52 2.42
CA GLN A 26 -16.32 -9.87 1.11
C GLN A 26 -14.92 -9.62 0.54
N VAL A 27 -13.98 -9.12 1.35
CA VAL A 27 -12.59 -8.90 0.94
C VAL A 27 -11.90 -10.20 0.53
N MET A 28 -12.10 -11.28 1.27
CA MET A 28 -11.56 -12.59 0.89
C MET A 28 -12.12 -13.09 -0.44
N ALA A 29 -13.43 -12.97 -0.66
CA ALA A 29 -14.05 -13.34 -1.95
C ALA A 29 -13.54 -12.46 -3.12
N GLN A 30 -13.33 -11.17 -2.88
CA GLN A 30 -12.76 -10.26 -3.87
C GLN A 30 -11.30 -10.63 -4.21
N ALA A 31 -10.51 -11.05 -3.23
CA ALA A 31 -9.14 -11.53 -3.45
C ALA A 31 -9.09 -12.85 -4.26
N GLU A 32 -10.01 -13.78 -3.99
CA GLU A 32 -10.17 -15.01 -4.76
C GLU A 32 -10.49 -14.71 -6.24
N LEU A 33 -11.51 -13.87 -6.48
CA LEU A 33 -11.87 -13.45 -7.83
C LEU A 33 -10.69 -12.74 -8.54
N ALA A 34 -9.97 -11.88 -7.83
CA ALA A 34 -8.83 -11.18 -8.41
C ALA A 34 -7.72 -12.15 -8.84
N ASP A 35 -7.45 -13.19 -8.05
CA ASP A 35 -6.53 -14.27 -8.43
C ASP A 35 -7.01 -14.98 -9.71
N GLU A 36 -8.30 -15.32 -9.79
CA GLU A 36 -8.91 -16.01 -10.94
C GLU A 36 -8.82 -15.17 -12.22
N VAL A 37 -9.12 -13.86 -12.14
CA VAL A 37 -9.18 -12.98 -13.32
C VAL A 37 -7.85 -12.33 -13.69
N GLY A 38 -6.78 -12.60 -12.92
CA GLY A 38 -5.41 -12.33 -13.33
C GLY A 38 -4.76 -11.08 -12.76
N PHE A 39 -5.21 -10.56 -11.64
CA PHE A 39 -4.45 -9.58 -10.87
C PHE A 39 -3.12 -10.17 -10.39
N ASP A 40 -2.11 -9.32 -10.27
CA ASP A 40 -0.76 -9.73 -9.89
C ASP A 40 -0.54 -9.71 -8.38
N HIS A 41 -1.17 -8.74 -7.67
CA HIS A 41 -0.98 -8.55 -6.23
C HIS A 41 -2.30 -8.26 -5.51
N PHE A 42 -2.30 -8.62 -4.23
CA PHE A 42 -3.25 -8.17 -3.21
C PHE A 42 -2.48 -7.43 -2.12
N TRP A 43 -2.82 -6.17 -1.90
CA TRP A 43 -2.16 -5.28 -0.94
C TRP A 43 -3.14 -4.81 0.12
N THR A 44 -2.73 -4.77 1.38
CA THR A 44 -3.46 -4.03 2.40
C THR A 44 -2.54 -3.16 3.24
N VAL A 45 -3.12 -2.19 3.91
CA VAL A 45 -2.49 -1.33 4.90
C VAL A 45 -2.34 -2.04 6.25
N GLU A 46 -1.65 -1.37 7.19
CA GLU A 46 -1.79 -1.56 8.62
C GLU A 46 -2.22 -0.23 9.22
N HIS A 47 -3.46 -0.18 9.73
CA HIS A 47 -4.03 1.00 10.39
C HIS A 47 -4.78 0.64 11.66
N HIS A 48 -4.75 1.55 12.62
CA HIS A 48 -5.36 1.37 13.93
C HIS A 48 -6.22 2.58 14.31
N PHE A 49 -7.32 2.34 15.03
CA PHE A 49 -8.21 3.38 15.59
C PHE A 49 -8.94 4.27 14.56
N LEU A 50 -8.90 3.95 13.27
CA LEU A 50 -9.51 4.73 12.19
C LEU A 50 -10.88 4.16 11.82
N ARG A 51 -11.86 4.31 12.72
CA ARG A 51 -13.14 3.61 12.80
C ARG A 51 -13.90 3.38 11.49
N GLU A 52 -13.96 4.33 10.58
CA GLU A 52 -14.65 4.15 9.30
C GLU A 52 -13.69 3.91 8.14
N PHE A 53 -12.45 4.40 8.31
CA PHE A 53 -11.48 4.45 7.23
C PHE A 53 -10.76 3.13 7.03
N SER A 54 -10.34 2.48 8.12
CA SER A 54 -9.62 1.21 8.02
C SER A 54 -9.87 0.30 9.22
N HIS A 55 -10.27 -0.92 8.93
CA HIS A 55 -10.38 -2.01 9.91
C HIS A 55 -9.26 -3.05 9.74
N CYS A 56 -8.17 -2.71 9.02
CA CYS A 56 -7.03 -3.59 8.77
C CYS A 56 -5.94 -3.40 9.84
N SER A 57 -6.19 -3.88 11.06
CA SER A 57 -5.27 -3.75 12.19
C SER A 57 -4.29 -4.92 12.37
N ALA A 58 -4.55 -6.05 11.73
CA ALA A 58 -3.72 -7.25 11.78
C ALA A 58 -3.66 -7.90 10.38
N PRO A 59 -3.02 -7.25 9.40
CA PRO A 59 -3.03 -7.69 8.01
C PRO A 59 -2.47 -9.11 7.82
N GLU A 60 -1.49 -9.53 8.63
CA GLU A 60 -0.88 -10.86 8.52
C GLU A 60 -1.87 -11.99 8.76
N VAL A 61 -2.87 -11.78 9.63
CA VAL A 61 -3.93 -12.77 9.89
C VAL A 61 -4.81 -12.95 8.66
N LEU A 62 -5.19 -11.83 8.02
CA LEU A 62 -5.95 -11.85 6.76
C LEU A 62 -5.12 -12.46 5.62
N TYR A 63 -3.84 -12.12 5.52
CA TYR A 63 -2.95 -12.68 4.50
C TYR A 63 -2.79 -14.19 4.63
N GLY A 64 -2.69 -14.70 5.85
CA GLY A 64 -2.69 -16.14 6.09
C GLY A 64 -3.95 -16.82 5.51
N ALA A 65 -5.13 -16.24 5.72
CA ALA A 65 -6.38 -16.76 5.18
C ALA A 65 -6.43 -16.66 3.63
N ILE A 66 -6.04 -15.51 3.05
CA ILE A 66 -6.02 -15.29 1.59
C ILE A 66 -5.00 -16.22 0.93
N SER A 67 -3.84 -16.44 1.53
CA SER A 67 -2.79 -17.31 0.97
C SER A 67 -3.27 -18.72 0.70
N GLN A 68 -4.20 -19.25 1.52
CA GLN A 68 -4.76 -20.59 1.38
C GLN A 68 -5.94 -20.65 0.38
N ARG A 69 -6.49 -19.50 0.00
CA ARG A 69 -7.64 -19.39 -0.92
C ARG A 69 -7.23 -18.99 -2.33
N THR A 70 -5.98 -18.55 -2.51
CA THR A 70 -5.43 -18.06 -3.78
C THR A 70 -4.19 -18.87 -4.17
N LYS A 71 -3.82 -18.85 -5.45
CA LYS A 71 -2.71 -19.67 -5.98
C LYS A 71 -1.60 -18.89 -6.65
N ARG A 72 -1.90 -17.72 -7.24
CA ARG A 72 -0.98 -16.95 -8.08
C ARG A 72 -0.74 -15.55 -7.58
N ILE A 73 -1.79 -14.89 -7.09
CA ILE A 73 -1.73 -13.51 -6.63
C ILE A 73 -0.71 -13.38 -5.50
N ARG A 74 0.20 -12.41 -5.62
CA ARG A 74 1.16 -12.11 -4.56
C ARG A 74 0.47 -11.32 -3.45
N ILE A 75 0.99 -11.39 -2.26
CA ILE A 75 0.39 -10.82 -1.06
C ILE A 75 1.39 -9.84 -0.46
N GLY A 76 1.02 -8.58 -0.34
CA GLY A 76 1.93 -7.53 0.06
C GLY A 76 1.41 -6.62 1.16
N HIS A 77 2.32 -6.25 2.06
CA HIS A 77 2.07 -5.16 2.98
C HIS A 77 2.20 -3.79 2.27
N ALA A 78 1.22 -2.92 2.48
CA ALA A 78 1.24 -1.58 1.93
C ALA A 78 0.76 -0.52 2.95
N VAL A 79 1.41 -0.47 4.13
CA VAL A 79 2.68 -1.02 4.54
C VAL A 79 2.65 -1.55 5.98
N ALA A 80 3.63 -2.38 6.36
CA ALA A 80 3.87 -2.70 7.77
C ALA A 80 4.57 -1.52 8.46
N LEU A 81 4.10 -1.13 9.66
CA LEU A 81 4.64 -0.02 10.43
C LEU A 81 5.86 -0.48 11.24
N LEU A 82 7.05 0.05 10.92
CA LEU A 82 8.32 -0.41 11.52
C LEU A 82 8.81 0.32 12.78
N PRO A 83 8.29 1.51 13.23
CA PRO A 83 8.64 1.97 14.57
C PRO A 83 8.31 0.90 15.60
N GLY A 84 9.27 0.62 16.52
CA GLY A 84 9.25 -0.58 17.37
C GLY A 84 8.06 -0.72 18.30
N GLN A 85 7.41 0.40 18.63
CA GLN A 85 6.18 0.44 19.42
C GLN A 85 4.96 -0.13 18.68
N TYR A 86 4.93 -0.03 17.33
CA TYR A 86 3.95 -0.74 16.50
C TYR A 86 4.38 -2.20 16.33
N ASN A 87 5.57 -2.40 15.75
CA ASN A 87 6.06 -3.72 15.40
C ASN A 87 7.57 -3.84 15.64
N HIS A 88 7.97 -4.66 16.57
CA HIS A 88 9.38 -4.98 16.73
C HIS A 88 9.94 -5.66 15.46
N PRO A 89 11.08 -5.21 14.87
CA PRO A 89 11.54 -5.70 13.55
C PRO A 89 11.79 -7.21 13.50
N VAL A 90 12.16 -7.85 14.61
CA VAL A 90 12.25 -9.33 14.67
C VAL A 90 10.88 -9.96 14.43
N ARG A 91 9.82 -9.43 15.06
CA ARG A 91 8.46 -9.96 14.86
C ARG A 91 7.96 -9.76 13.42
N VAL A 92 8.32 -8.65 12.79
CA VAL A 92 8.00 -8.42 11.37
C VAL A 92 8.73 -9.44 10.49
N ALA A 93 10.02 -9.66 10.72
CA ALA A 93 10.81 -10.63 9.96
C ALA A 93 10.26 -12.07 10.10
N GLU A 94 9.89 -12.48 11.32
CA GLU A 94 9.31 -13.80 11.58
C GLU A 94 7.95 -13.98 10.90
N ARG A 95 7.01 -13.03 11.08
CA ARG A 95 5.67 -13.08 10.47
C ARG A 95 5.73 -13.07 8.95
N ALA A 96 6.59 -12.22 8.37
CA ALA A 96 6.80 -12.17 6.94
C ALA A 96 7.38 -13.48 6.38
N ALA A 97 8.32 -14.12 7.10
CA ALA A 97 8.86 -15.41 6.69
C ALA A 97 7.81 -16.54 6.79
N VAL A 98 6.97 -16.54 7.84
CA VAL A 98 5.85 -17.50 7.95
C VAL A 98 4.86 -17.30 6.79
N LEU A 99 4.48 -16.05 6.51
CA LEU A 99 3.59 -15.74 5.38
C LEU A 99 4.20 -16.18 4.05
N ASP A 100 5.49 -15.97 3.85
CA ASP A 100 6.20 -16.41 2.65
C ASP A 100 6.16 -17.93 2.46
N ILE A 101 6.33 -18.68 3.56
CA ILE A 101 6.25 -20.14 3.57
C ILE A 101 4.83 -20.61 3.23
N VAL A 102 3.81 -20.12 3.95
CA VAL A 102 2.44 -20.60 3.76
C VAL A 102 1.78 -20.13 2.46
N SER A 103 2.35 -19.14 1.82
CA SER A 103 1.94 -18.63 0.50
C SER A 103 2.75 -19.18 -0.67
N ASP A 104 3.67 -20.12 -0.44
CA ASP A 104 4.57 -20.67 -1.46
C ASP A 104 5.38 -19.57 -2.19
N GLY A 105 5.98 -18.63 -1.41
CA GLY A 105 6.87 -17.60 -1.95
C GLY A 105 6.16 -16.44 -2.64
N ARG A 106 4.92 -16.12 -2.27
CA ARG A 106 4.14 -15.02 -2.86
C ARG A 106 4.09 -13.75 -2.00
N MET A 107 4.90 -13.65 -0.96
CA MET A 107 4.94 -12.51 -0.05
C MET A 107 5.82 -11.38 -0.58
N ASP A 108 5.34 -10.13 -0.44
CA ASP A 108 6.08 -8.88 -0.63
C ASP A 108 6.01 -8.03 0.65
N LEU A 109 7.13 -7.52 1.16
CA LEU A 109 7.14 -6.69 2.35
C LEU A 109 7.28 -5.21 2.01
N GLY A 110 6.17 -4.50 2.04
CA GLY A 110 6.19 -3.03 2.06
C GLY A 110 6.27 -2.51 3.49
N THR A 111 7.04 -1.44 3.68
CA THR A 111 7.36 -0.87 4.99
C THR A 111 7.06 0.61 5.06
N GLY A 112 6.76 1.11 6.26
CA GLY A 112 6.50 2.51 6.50
C GLY A 112 6.67 2.88 7.97
N ARG A 113 6.28 4.12 8.32
CA ARG A 113 6.51 4.67 9.65
C ARG A 113 5.28 5.29 10.31
N SER A 114 4.08 5.05 9.76
CA SER A 114 2.82 5.74 10.08
C SER A 114 2.78 7.21 9.59
N ALA A 115 1.58 7.75 9.51
CA ALA A 115 1.33 9.13 9.11
C ALA A 115 0.30 9.83 10.01
N THR A 116 -0.38 9.14 10.92
CA THR A 116 -1.47 9.68 11.73
C THR A 116 -1.08 9.81 13.21
N LEU A 117 -1.40 10.98 13.80
CA LEU A 117 -1.17 11.21 15.24
C LEU A 117 -2.04 10.32 16.13
N ILE A 118 -3.24 9.96 15.68
CA ILE A 118 -4.16 9.09 16.43
C ILE A 118 -3.49 7.76 16.75
N GLU A 119 -2.81 7.18 15.75
CA GLU A 119 -2.08 5.93 15.91
C GLU A 119 -0.82 6.12 16.76
N MET A 120 -0.03 7.17 16.47
CA MET A 120 1.22 7.44 17.19
C MET A 120 0.98 7.69 18.68
N ASP A 121 -0.02 8.51 19.03
CA ASP A 121 -0.37 8.82 20.42
C ASP A 121 -0.78 7.53 21.18
N ALA A 122 -1.60 6.68 20.56
CA ALA A 122 -2.09 5.46 21.20
C ALA A 122 -0.99 4.41 21.43
N PHE A 123 -0.05 4.29 20.50
CA PHE A 123 1.10 3.39 20.62
C PHE A 123 2.32 4.03 21.28
N GLN A 124 2.22 5.28 21.75
CA GLN A 124 3.31 6.03 22.39
C GLN A 124 4.56 6.15 21.49
N VAL A 125 4.31 6.34 20.18
CA VAL A 125 5.38 6.52 19.20
C VAL A 125 5.78 7.99 19.15
N ASP A 126 7.07 8.28 19.32
CA ASP A 126 7.58 9.63 19.13
C ASP A 126 7.72 9.94 17.62
N PRO A 127 6.94 10.90 17.09
CA PRO A 127 7.02 11.26 15.68
C PRO A 127 8.42 11.72 15.22
N GLU A 128 9.22 12.32 16.09
CA GLU A 128 10.58 12.78 15.77
C GLU A 128 11.54 11.61 15.48
N GLU A 129 11.31 10.43 16.07
CA GLU A 129 12.18 9.27 15.93
C GLU A 129 11.73 8.27 14.85
N THR A 130 10.51 8.39 14.33
CA THR A 130 9.92 7.38 13.42
C THR A 130 10.77 7.12 12.17
N LYS A 131 11.41 8.15 11.60
CA LYS A 131 12.24 8.00 10.40
C LYS A 131 13.48 7.16 10.71
N GLU A 132 14.18 7.48 11.78
CA GLU A 132 15.42 6.78 12.16
C GLU A 132 15.13 5.34 12.62
N GLN A 133 14.03 5.13 13.37
CA GLN A 133 13.59 3.78 13.74
C GLN A 133 13.26 2.93 12.51
N TRP A 134 12.55 3.49 11.51
CA TRP A 134 12.26 2.82 10.26
C TRP A 134 13.56 2.47 9.50
N GLU A 135 14.49 3.43 9.37
CA GLU A 135 15.74 3.21 8.65
C GLU A 135 16.60 2.11 9.30
N GLU A 136 16.67 2.05 10.62
CA GLU A 136 17.36 0.99 11.34
C GLU A 136 16.67 -0.36 11.12
N ALA A 137 15.36 -0.42 11.32
CA ALA A 137 14.57 -1.64 11.19
C ALA A 137 14.60 -2.24 9.77
N VAL A 138 14.44 -1.43 8.73
CA VAL A 138 14.40 -1.91 7.35
C VAL A 138 15.74 -2.52 6.90
N ARG A 139 16.87 -2.06 7.47
CA ARG A 139 18.19 -2.63 7.22
C ARG A 139 18.43 -3.96 7.96
N MET A 140 17.76 -4.16 9.09
CA MET A 140 17.87 -5.39 9.87
C MET A 140 17.11 -6.55 9.23
N ILE A 141 15.92 -6.30 8.69
CA ILE A 141 15.00 -7.35 8.23
C ILE A 141 15.63 -8.30 7.20
N PRO A 142 16.20 -7.87 6.06
CA PRO A 142 16.81 -8.79 5.10
C PRO A 142 18.03 -9.53 5.66
N ARG A 143 18.74 -8.94 6.61
CA ARG A 143 19.84 -9.62 7.31
C ARG A 143 19.33 -10.75 8.20
N MET A 144 18.21 -10.54 8.93
CA MET A 144 17.57 -11.59 9.74
C MET A 144 17.14 -12.80 8.90
N TRP A 145 16.83 -12.61 7.62
CA TRP A 145 16.48 -13.70 6.71
C TRP A 145 17.68 -14.42 6.10
N THR A 146 18.84 -13.76 6.00
CA THR A 146 20.00 -14.24 5.28
C THR A 146 21.21 -14.58 6.15
N GLU A 147 21.25 -14.10 7.39
CA GLU A 147 22.33 -14.35 8.35
C GLU A 147 21.85 -15.33 9.45
N ASP A 148 22.77 -16.21 9.90
CA ASP A 148 22.54 -17.10 11.02
C ASP A 148 23.87 -17.48 11.70
N PRO A 149 24.09 -17.10 12.99
CA PRO A 149 23.24 -16.23 13.80
C PRO A 149 23.24 -14.79 13.29
N PHE A 150 22.11 -14.09 13.47
CA PHE A 150 21.98 -12.65 13.29
C PHE A 150 22.28 -11.93 14.60
N SER A 151 22.95 -10.78 14.51
CA SER A 151 23.10 -9.85 15.63
C SER A 151 23.03 -8.40 15.15
N HIS A 152 22.62 -7.51 16.05
CA HIS A 152 22.56 -6.09 15.78
C HIS A 152 22.81 -5.27 17.04
N GLU A 153 23.55 -4.18 16.91
CA GLU A 153 23.75 -3.18 17.95
C GLU A 153 23.59 -1.79 17.29
N GLY A 154 22.45 -1.17 17.53
CA GLY A 154 22.08 0.13 16.97
C GLY A 154 21.56 1.08 18.02
N ARG A 155 20.98 2.20 17.58
CA ARG A 155 20.42 3.22 18.49
C ARG A 155 19.13 2.74 19.13
N PHE A 156 18.25 2.11 18.37
CA PHE A 156 16.91 1.73 18.84
C PHE A 156 16.79 0.24 19.15
N TYR A 157 17.59 -0.60 18.50
CA TYR A 157 17.49 -2.05 18.63
C TYR A 157 18.83 -2.66 18.99
N ARG A 158 18.80 -3.56 19.98
CA ARG A 158 19.95 -4.36 20.38
C ARG A 158 19.57 -5.84 20.42
N ILE A 159 20.11 -6.61 19.48
CA ILE A 159 19.84 -8.04 19.34
C ILE A 159 21.16 -8.80 19.52
N PRO A 160 21.33 -9.55 20.62
CA PRO A 160 22.48 -10.42 20.76
C PRO A 160 22.41 -11.55 19.73
N PRO A 161 23.52 -12.26 19.43
CA PRO A 161 23.52 -13.32 18.42
C PRO A 161 22.39 -14.34 18.64
N ARG A 162 21.47 -14.47 17.68
CA ARG A 162 20.30 -15.34 17.71
C ARG A 162 19.97 -15.85 16.32
N SER A 163 19.42 -17.07 16.25
CA SER A 163 18.78 -17.58 15.02
C SER A 163 17.38 -16.99 14.92
N VAL A 164 17.13 -16.12 13.93
CA VAL A 164 15.79 -15.63 13.61
C VAL A 164 15.12 -16.64 12.69
N ILE A 165 14.08 -17.29 13.15
CA ILE A 165 13.42 -18.41 12.47
C ILE A 165 11.88 -18.23 12.46
N PRO A 166 11.20 -18.76 11.39
CA PRO A 166 11.76 -19.45 10.22
C PRO A 166 12.46 -18.51 9.23
N LYS A 167 13.10 -19.07 8.20
CA LYS A 167 13.60 -18.32 7.05
C LYS A 167 12.59 -18.40 5.90
N PRO A 168 12.46 -17.34 5.07
CA PRO A 168 11.53 -17.35 3.94
C PRO A 168 11.98 -18.35 2.86
N VAL A 169 11.02 -18.82 2.04
CA VAL A 169 11.31 -19.70 0.89
C VAL A 169 11.87 -18.93 -0.30
N GLN A 170 11.48 -17.68 -0.49
CA GLN A 170 12.05 -16.82 -1.53
C GLN A 170 13.54 -16.57 -1.28
N LYS A 171 14.36 -16.68 -2.32
CA LYS A 171 15.82 -16.49 -2.23
C LYS A 171 16.27 -15.33 -3.14
N PRO A 172 17.16 -14.47 -2.65
CA PRO A 172 17.78 -14.47 -1.31
C PRO A 172 16.80 -14.10 -0.19
N HIS A 173 15.73 -13.36 -0.46
CA HIS A 173 14.66 -12.96 0.47
C HIS A 173 13.47 -12.40 -0.33
N PRO A 174 12.27 -12.22 0.30
CA PRO A 174 11.12 -11.54 -0.31
C PRO A 174 11.45 -10.11 -0.78
N PRO A 175 10.77 -9.61 -1.83
CA PRO A 175 10.92 -8.23 -2.27
C PRO A 175 10.56 -7.23 -1.15
N LEU A 176 11.39 -6.16 -1.05
CA LEU A 176 11.20 -5.08 -0.09
C LEU A 176 10.69 -3.83 -0.80
N TRP A 177 9.73 -3.15 -0.17
CA TRP A 177 9.12 -1.93 -0.66
C TRP A 177 9.03 -0.88 0.46
N VAL A 178 8.83 0.37 0.09
CA VAL A 178 8.61 1.46 1.04
C VAL A 178 7.54 2.42 0.56
N ALA A 179 6.74 2.95 1.51
CA ALA A 179 5.78 4.02 1.22
C ALA A 179 6.50 5.31 0.82
N CYS A 180 6.13 5.86 -0.35
CA CYS A 180 6.68 7.10 -0.88
C CYS A 180 5.56 8.10 -1.16
N SER A 181 5.75 9.36 -0.72
CA SER A 181 4.80 10.45 -0.95
C SER A 181 5.45 11.69 -1.55
N GLN A 182 6.74 11.93 -1.30
CA GLN A 182 7.47 13.10 -1.72
C GLN A 182 8.70 12.75 -2.55
N PRO A 183 9.24 13.68 -3.39
CA PRO A 183 10.43 13.45 -4.20
C PRO A 183 11.59 12.82 -3.45
N ASP A 184 11.92 13.32 -2.26
CA ASP A 184 13.02 12.81 -1.43
C ASP A 184 12.81 11.35 -1.04
N SER A 185 11.58 10.92 -0.76
CA SER A 185 11.29 9.53 -0.42
C SER A 185 11.44 8.59 -1.63
N PHE A 186 11.13 9.06 -2.84
CA PHE A 186 11.37 8.31 -4.07
C PHE A 186 12.86 8.18 -4.36
N GLN A 187 13.64 9.27 -4.18
CA GLN A 187 15.09 9.22 -4.31
C GLN A 187 15.69 8.22 -3.30
N GLN A 188 15.31 8.32 -2.01
CA GLN A 188 15.79 7.43 -0.96
C GLN A 188 15.43 5.96 -1.24
N ALA A 189 14.18 5.69 -1.66
CA ALA A 189 13.75 4.33 -2.04
C ALA A 189 14.66 3.74 -3.13
N GLY A 190 14.92 4.52 -4.19
CA GLY A 190 15.84 4.13 -5.27
C GLY A 190 17.25 3.85 -4.78
N GLU A 191 17.84 4.75 -4.00
CA GLU A 191 19.19 4.62 -3.45
C GLU A 191 19.33 3.42 -2.48
N MET A 192 18.26 3.08 -1.76
CA MET A 192 18.20 1.91 -0.88
C MET A 192 17.85 0.60 -1.61
N GLY A 193 17.56 0.66 -2.93
CA GLY A 193 17.19 -0.51 -3.72
C GLY A 193 15.82 -1.10 -3.37
N LEU A 194 14.92 -0.29 -2.79
CA LEU A 194 13.56 -0.67 -2.41
C LEU A 194 12.56 -0.33 -3.54
N GLY A 195 11.52 -1.13 -3.71
CA GLY A 195 10.38 -0.74 -4.52
C GLY A 195 9.63 0.43 -3.90
N ALA A 196 9.10 1.34 -4.71
CA ALA A 196 8.33 2.49 -4.25
C ALA A 196 6.82 2.23 -4.31
N LEU A 197 6.12 2.38 -3.18
CA LEU A 197 4.66 2.35 -3.07
C LEU A 197 4.14 3.77 -2.92
N CYS A 198 3.49 4.31 -3.94
CA CYS A 198 2.96 5.68 -3.95
C CYS A 198 1.47 5.70 -3.67
N PHE A 199 1.06 6.32 -2.57
CA PHE A 199 -0.34 6.50 -2.17
C PHE A 199 -0.87 7.92 -2.48
N SER A 200 -0.15 8.70 -3.26
CA SER A 200 -0.57 10.01 -3.70
C SER A 200 -1.70 9.93 -4.74
N LEU A 201 -2.60 10.90 -4.70
CA LEU A 201 -3.69 11.07 -5.65
C LEU A 201 -3.43 12.23 -6.65
N GLY A 202 -2.16 12.55 -6.91
CA GLY A 202 -1.76 13.52 -7.92
C GLY A 202 -1.94 13.05 -9.37
N GLY A 203 -2.19 11.76 -9.56
CA GLY A 203 -2.41 11.15 -10.87
C GLY A 203 -1.12 10.92 -11.67
N TYR A 204 -1.27 10.55 -12.94
CA TYR A 204 -0.15 10.15 -13.81
C TYR A 204 0.86 11.27 -14.08
N GLY A 205 0.45 12.54 -14.11
CA GLY A 205 1.36 13.68 -14.33
C GLY A 205 2.40 13.79 -13.23
N GLN A 206 1.99 13.65 -11.98
CA GLN A 206 2.89 13.66 -10.83
C GLN A 206 3.79 12.42 -10.80
N MET A 207 3.28 11.28 -11.27
CA MET A 207 4.05 10.05 -11.32
C MET A 207 5.21 10.11 -12.31
N ALA A 208 5.10 10.83 -13.43
CA ALA A 208 6.19 10.97 -14.39
C ALA A 208 7.45 11.61 -13.76
N GLU A 209 7.28 12.66 -12.94
CA GLU A 209 8.37 13.26 -12.19
C GLU A 209 8.95 12.31 -11.15
N ARG A 210 8.10 11.71 -10.33
CA ARG A 210 8.49 10.83 -9.21
C ARG A 210 9.21 9.57 -9.66
N THR A 211 8.74 8.94 -10.73
CA THR A 211 9.43 7.78 -11.33
C THR A 211 10.78 8.14 -11.89
N GLY A 212 10.95 9.32 -12.50
CA GLY A 212 12.25 9.84 -12.94
C GLY A 212 13.24 9.94 -11.78
N ILE A 213 12.84 10.60 -10.68
CA ILE A 213 13.64 10.75 -9.46
C ILE A 213 14.03 9.38 -8.88
N TYR A 214 13.08 8.45 -8.79
CA TYR A 214 13.30 7.09 -8.32
C TYR A 214 14.33 6.36 -9.19
N ARG A 215 14.20 6.39 -10.52
CA ARG A 215 15.13 5.73 -11.45
C ARG A 215 16.54 6.32 -11.38
N ASP A 216 16.65 7.62 -11.13
CA ASP A 216 17.96 8.25 -10.89
C ASP A 216 18.57 7.79 -9.56
N GLY A 217 17.77 7.61 -8.51
CA GLY A 217 18.20 6.97 -7.26
C GLY A 217 18.72 5.54 -7.48
N ILE A 218 18.00 4.73 -8.25
CA ILE A 218 18.37 3.35 -8.60
C ILE A 218 19.77 3.26 -9.25
N LYS A 219 20.17 4.24 -10.07
CA LYS A 219 21.52 4.27 -10.67
C LYS A 219 22.65 4.34 -9.63
N ARG A 220 22.34 4.80 -8.43
CA ARG A 220 23.27 4.93 -7.30
C ARG A 220 22.97 3.95 -6.17
N ALA A 221 22.15 2.93 -6.43
CA ALA A 221 21.63 2.05 -5.39
C ALA A 221 22.72 1.34 -4.59
N LYS A 222 22.58 1.42 -3.26
CA LYS A 222 23.29 0.57 -2.28
C LYS A 222 22.19 -0.20 -1.53
N PRO A 223 21.75 -1.33 -2.07
CA PRO A 223 20.54 -1.99 -1.58
C PRO A 223 20.69 -2.42 -0.12
N VAL A 224 19.62 -2.22 0.65
CA VAL A 224 19.54 -2.70 2.05
C VAL A 224 19.41 -4.22 2.12
N GLY A 225 18.85 -4.82 1.08
CA GLY A 225 18.76 -6.28 0.88
C GLY A 225 19.87 -6.81 -0.03
N LYS A 226 19.68 -8.01 -0.53
CA LYS A 226 20.64 -8.70 -1.42
C LYS A 226 20.39 -8.44 -2.91
N PHE A 227 19.33 -7.70 -3.27
CA PHE A 227 19.02 -7.30 -4.65
C PHE A 227 18.25 -5.98 -4.66
N VAL A 228 18.17 -5.36 -5.83
CA VAL A 228 17.42 -4.13 -6.07
C VAL A 228 16.00 -4.49 -6.53
N ASN A 229 14.97 -4.03 -5.81
CA ASN A 229 13.58 -4.12 -6.25
C ASN A 229 13.24 -2.88 -7.08
N ASN A 230 13.60 -2.88 -8.35
CA ASN A 230 13.43 -1.74 -9.23
C ASN A 230 11.99 -1.63 -9.78
N GLN A 231 11.00 -1.38 -8.89
CA GLN A 231 9.60 -1.24 -9.27
C GLN A 231 8.96 -0.02 -8.59
N VAL A 232 8.05 0.64 -9.30
CA VAL A 232 7.20 1.73 -8.78
C VAL A 232 5.75 1.31 -8.92
N ALA A 233 5.03 1.33 -7.80
CA ALA A 233 3.60 1.11 -7.74
C ALA A 233 2.87 2.40 -7.35
N ALA A 234 1.77 2.72 -8.04
CA ALA A 234 1.02 3.96 -7.84
C ALA A 234 -0.47 3.69 -7.62
N LEU A 235 -1.05 4.38 -6.63
CA LEU A 235 -2.48 4.30 -6.32
C LEU A 235 -3.32 4.94 -7.42
N CYS A 236 -4.39 4.25 -7.81
CA CYS A 236 -5.46 4.78 -8.64
C CYS A 236 -6.79 4.25 -8.11
N MET A 237 -7.77 5.13 -7.90
CA MET A 237 -9.12 4.74 -7.51
C MET A 237 -9.88 4.30 -8.76
N ILE A 238 -10.26 3.03 -8.81
CA ILE A 238 -10.79 2.40 -10.03
C ILE A 238 -12.19 1.84 -9.79
N HIS A 239 -13.10 2.15 -10.72
CA HIS A 239 -14.37 1.43 -10.85
C HIS A 239 -14.68 1.20 -12.31
N CYS A 240 -14.71 -0.07 -12.71
CA CYS A 240 -14.98 -0.52 -14.08
C CYS A 240 -16.45 -0.93 -14.22
N ALA A 241 -17.18 -0.34 -15.17
CA ALA A 241 -18.58 -0.65 -15.44
C ALA A 241 -18.85 -0.64 -16.95
N GLU A 242 -20.08 -0.97 -17.37
CA GLU A 242 -20.46 -1.01 -18.79
C GLU A 242 -20.61 0.39 -19.41
N SER A 243 -20.78 1.44 -18.57
CA SER A 243 -20.76 2.83 -19.01
C SER A 243 -19.99 3.73 -18.05
N ASP A 244 -19.47 4.85 -18.56
CA ASP A 244 -18.77 5.87 -17.76
C ASP A 244 -19.72 6.52 -16.74
N GLU A 245 -20.97 6.74 -17.11
CA GLU A 245 -22.00 7.32 -16.25
C GLU A 245 -22.30 6.39 -15.06
N GLU A 246 -22.52 5.11 -15.32
CA GLU A 246 -22.75 4.09 -14.28
C GLU A 246 -21.57 4.04 -13.29
N ALA A 247 -20.35 3.97 -13.81
CA ALA A 247 -19.15 3.91 -12.98
C ALA A 247 -19.02 5.11 -12.06
N ARG A 248 -19.18 6.32 -12.59
CA ARG A 248 -19.05 7.58 -11.86
C ARG A 248 -20.17 7.78 -10.85
N THR A 249 -21.40 7.44 -11.20
CA THR A 249 -22.57 7.53 -10.31
C THR A 249 -22.43 6.56 -9.13
N ALA A 250 -21.95 5.34 -9.37
CA ALA A 250 -21.80 4.34 -8.33
C ALA A 250 -20.63 4.64 -7.39
N ALA A 251 -19.44 4.94 -7.91
CA ALA A 251 -18.22 5.01 -7.15
C ALA A 251 -17.77 6.44 -6.80
N GLY A 252 -18.21 7.46 -7.55
CA GLY A 252 -17.79 8.85 -7.36
C GLY A 252 -18.07 9.39 -5.95
N PRO A 253 -19.30 9.30 -5.43
CA PRO A 253 -19.61 9.75 -4.07
C PRO A 253 -18.77 9.05 -2.99
N GLU A 254 -18.52 7.76 -3.15
CA GLU A 254 -17.75 6.96 -2.19
C GLU A 254 -16.24 7.28 -2.24
N ALA A 255 -15.72 7.57 -3.43
CA ALA A 255 -14.36 8.06 -3.60
C ALA A 255 -14.16 9.44 -2.96
N MET A 256 -15.10 10.37 -3.18
CA MET A 256 -15.05 11.70 -2.55
C MET A 256 -15.19 11.64 -1.03
N TRP A 257 -16.01 10.71 -0.51
CA TRP A 257 -16.07 10.44 0.92
C TRP A 257 -14.71 9.98 1.48
N PHE A 258 -14.03 9.05 0.78
CA PHE A 258 -12.69 8.60 1.16
C PHE A 258 -11.70 9.76 1.24
N ILE A 259 -11.72 10.67 0.25
CA ILE A 259 -10.86 11.85 0.26
C ILE A 259 -11.10 12.70 1.51
N GLY A 260 -12.35 13.03 1.80
CA GLY A 260 -12.71 13.86 2.98
C GLY A 260 -12.34 13.17 4.30
N LYS A 261 -12.48 11.84 4.40
CA LYS A 261 -12.04 11.10 5.61
C LYS A 261 -10.51 11.11 5.74
N ALA A 262 -9.78 10.87 4.66
CA ALA A 262 -8.31 10.93 4.69
C ALA A 262 -7.80 12.31 5.13
N GLU A 263 -8.43 13.40 4.69
CA GLU A 263 -8.08 14.76 5.13
C GLU A 263 -8.25 14.94 6.65
N SER A 264 -9.29 14.36 7.24
CA SER A 264 -9.59 14.50 8.67
C SER A 264 -8.48 13.95 9.59
N PHE A 265 -7.67 13.00 9.13
CA PHE A 265 -6.57 12.41 9.92
C PHE A 265 -5.37 13.34 10.08
N TYR A 266 -5.25 14.33 9.21
CA TYR A 266 -4.19 15.34 9.31
C TYR A 266 -4.60 16.56 10.12
N ALA A 267 -5.90 16.73 10.42
CA ALA A 267 -6.40 17.81 11.26
C ALA A 267 -5.77 17.83 12.67
N PRO A 268 -5.49 16.67 13.34
CA PRO A 268 -4.82 16.64 14.64
C PRO A 268 -3.40 17.23 14.65
N TRP A 269 -2.73 17.33 13.51
CA TRP A 269 -1.44 18.02 13.40
C TRP A 269 -1.55 19.54 13.53
N GLN A 270 -2.76 20.10 13.33
CA GLN A 270 -2.98 21.53 13.48
C GLN A 270 -2.88 21.92 14.95
N GLY A 271 -2.03 22.91 15.25
CA GLY A 271 -1.79 23.37 16.62
C GLY A 271 -0.73 22.59 17.41
N ARG A 272 -0.12 21.57 16.84
CA ARG A 272 1.04 20.88 17.41
C ARG A 272 2.32 21.23 16.64
N LYS A 273 3.48 21.10 17.27
CA LYS A 273 4.77 21.16 16.59
C LYS A 273 4.87 19.98 15.64
N ILE A 274 4.88 20.26 14.33
CA ILE A 274 5.02 19.25 13.30
C ILE A 274 6.51 18.95 13.09
N PRO A 275 6.98 17.71 13.28
CA PRO A 275 8.34 17.33 12.96
C PRO A 275 8.69 17.65 11.52
N GLU A 276 9.95 18.03 11.25
CA GLU A 276 10.41 18.33 9.88
C GLU A 276 10.08 17.20 8.91
N SER A 277 10.27 15.95 9.38
CA SER A 277 10.00 14.74 8.62
C SER A 277 8.52 14.48 8.30
N TYR A 278 7.58 15.28 8.87
CA TYR A 278 6.13 15.19 8.63
C TYR A 278 5.52 16.46 8.03
N LYS A 279 6.28 17.56 7.90
CA LYS A 279 5.77 18.81 7.28
C LYS A 279 5.18 18.59 5.92
N PHE A 280 5.76 17.68 5.14
CA PHE A 280 5.24 17.31 3.84
C PHE A 280 3.88 16.62 3.90
N ALA A 281 3.64 15.76 4.90
CA ALA A 281 2.38 15.02 5.00
C ALA A 281 1.20 15.97 5.18
N VAL A 282 1.39 17.02 5.98
CA VAL A 282 0.39 18.07 6.19
C VAL A 282 0.23 18.97 4.95
N GLY A 283 1.34 19.37 4.34
CA GLY A 283 1.34 20.28 3.17
C GLY A 283 0.85 19.60 1.89
N ALA A 284 1.32 18.37 1.61
CA ALA A 284 0.95 17.65 0.39
C ALA A 284 -0.51 17.23 0.37
N VAL A 285 -1.06 16.80 1.52
CA VAL A 285 -2.48 16.48 1.63
C VAL A 285 -3.33 17.70 1.33
N GLN A 286 -2.96 18.87 1.84
CA GLN A 286 -3.66 20.12 1.54
C GLN A 286 -3.59 20.47 0.05
N GLN A 287 -2.44 20.31 -0.60
CA GLN A 287 -2.26 20.65 -2.02
C GLN A 287 -2.88 19.63 -2.99
N GLU A 288 -2.83 18.33 -2.65
CA GLU A 288 -3.24 17.27 -3.57
C GLU A 288 -4.71 16.85 -3.41
N ARG A 289 -5.34 17.16 -2.29
CA ARG A 289 -6.69 16.66 -1.96
C ARG A 289 -7.68 17.75 -1.64
N VAL A 290 -7.32 18.71 -0.79
CA VAL A 290 -8.23 19.74 -0.27
C VAL A 290 -8.76 20.63 -1.40
N GLY A 291 -10.09 20.71 -1.48
CA GLY A 291 -10.79 21.58 -2.43
C GLY A 291 -10.83 21.09 -3.88
N ARG A 292 -10.24 19.94 -4.21
CA ARG A 292 -10.36 19.37 -5.56
C ARG A 292 -11.72 18.74 -5.78
N SER A 293 -12.31 19.03 -6.93
CA SER A 293 -13.55 18.44 -7.39
C SER A 293 -13.37 17.02 -7.92
N PHE A 294 -14.44 16.25 -8.00
CA PHE A 294 -14.46 14.94 -8.65
C PHE A 294 -13.90 15.01 -10.09
N GLY A 295 -14.27 16.07 -10.85
CA GLY A 295 -13.78 16.27 -12.21
C GLY A 295 -12.27 16.38 -12.32
N GLU A 296 -11.64 17.14 -11.41
CA GLU A 296 -10.18 17.30 -11.37
C GLU A 296 -9.45 16.00 -11.01
N PHE A 297 -10.02 15.12 -10.17
CA PHE A 297 -9.46 13.79 -9.92
C PHE A 297 -9.57 12.88 -11.13
N VAL A 298 -10.67 12.94 -11.89
CA VAL A 298 -10.83 12.20 -13.15
C VAL A 298 -9.85 12.72 -14.20
N GLU A 299 -9.72 14.03 -14.35
CA GLU A 299 -8.82 14.66 -15.34
C GLU A 299 -7.35 14.33 -15.09
N SER A 300 -6.91 14.36 -13.84
CA SER A 300 -5.54 13.96 -13.45
C SER A 300 -5.29 12.45 -13.58
N GLY A 301 -6.35 11.64 -13.70
CA GLY A 301 -6.28 10.19 -13.71
C GLY A 301 -6.09 9.54 -12.33
N ALA A 302 -6.21 10.31 -11.24
CA ALA A 302 -6.25 9.73 -9.90
C ALA A 302 -7.50 8.85 -9.71
N PHE A 303 -8.60 9.20 -10.41
CA PHE A 303 -9.81 8.40 -10.54
C PHE A 303 -9.94 7.88 -11.98
N ALA A 304 -9.94 6.57 -12.14
CA ALA A 304 -10.20 5.87 -13.40
C ALA A 304 -11.55 5.14 -13.27
N MET A 305 -12.65 5.88 -13.52
CA MET A 305 -14.02 5.39 -13.38
C MET A 305 -14.73 5.43 -14.73
N GLY A 306 -15.06 4.27 -15.26
CA GLY A 306 -15.70 4.18 -16.58
C GLY A 306 -15.65 2.80 -17.20
N THR A 307 -15.85 2.78 -18.52
CA THR A 307 -15.73 1.56 -19.34
C THR A 307 -14.28 1.04 -19.37
N PRO A 308 -14.07 -0.24 -19.74
CA PRO A 308 -12.72 -0.77 -19.96
C PRO A 308 -11.86 0.14 -20.85
N ASP A 309 -12.42 0.69 -21.93
CA ASP A 309 -11.70 1.56 -22.87
C ASP A 309 -11.30 2.90 -22.22
N THR A 310 -12.17 3.48 -21.41
CA THR A 310 -11.88 4.69 -20.63
C THR A 310 -10.74 4.45 -19.65
N ILE A 311 -10.79 3.34 -18.90
CA ILE A 311 -9.77 2.96 -17.94
C ILE A 311 -8.43 2.68 -18.63
N ILE A 312 -8.42 1.93 -19.74
CA ILE A 312 -7.19 1.64 -20.51
C ILE A 312 -6.50 2.94 -20.94
N LYS A 313 -7.24 3.96 -21.38
CA LYS A 313 -6.65 5.26 -21.75
C LYS A 313 -5.93 5.93 -20.58
N VAL A 314 -6.49 5.87 -19.37
CA VAL A 314 -5.87 6.41 -18.16
C VAL A 314 -4.62 5.60 -17.79
N LEU A 315 -4.73 4.27 -17.79
CA LEU A 315 -3.65 3.37 -17.38
C LEU A 315 -2.45 3.41 -18.35
N LYS A 316 -2.67 3.66 -19.64
CA LYS A 316 -1.58 3.94 -20.60
C LYS A 316 -0.72 5.13 -20.15
N LYS A 317 -1.33 6.20 -19.68
CA LYS A 317 -0.61 7.37 -19.19
C LYS A 317 0.22 7.06 -17.94
N TYR A 318 -0.26 6.16 -17.04
CA TYR A 318 0.55 5.66 -15.93
C TYR A 318 1.74 4.82 -16.44
N GLN A 319 1.55 3.99 -17.45
CA GLN A 319 2.62 3.22 -18.07
C GLN A 319 3.66 4.14 -18.73
N GLU A 320 3.24 5.15 -19.46
CA GLU A 320 4.09 6.19 -20.06
C GLU A 320 4.84 7.01 -19.02
N ALA A 321 4.25 7.23 -17.84
CA ALA A 321 4.88 7.85 -16.68
C ALA A 321 5.89 6.92 -15.96
N GLY A 322 6.13 5.70 -16.46
CA GLY A 322 7.13 4.76 -15.93
C GLY A 322 6.67 3.96 -14.72
N VAL A 323 5.35 3.92 -14.44
CA VAL A 323 4.76 3.10 -13.37
C VAL A 323 4.78 1.63 -13.79
N ASP A 324 5.31 0.75 -12.94
CA ASP A 324 5.39 -0.69 -13.19
C ASP A 324 4.11 -1.41 -12.74
N GLN A 325 3.48 -0.91 -11.67
CA GLN A 325 2.26 -1.48 -11.11
C GLN A 325 1.24 -0.40 -10.73
N VAL A 326 -0.03 -0.65 -11.01
CA VAL A 326 -1.13 0.17 -10.48
C VAL A 326 -1.75 -0.53 -9.28
N LEU A 327 -1.83 0.19 -8.15
CA LEU A 327 -2.57 -0.20 -6.95
C LEU A 327 -4.02 0.20 -7.16
N CYS A 328 -4.82 -0.77 -7.60
CA CYS A 328 -6.24 -0.59 -7.93
C CYS A 328 -7.06 -0.51 -6.64
N PHE A 329 -7.43 0.70 -6.21
CA PHE A 329 -8.29 0.91 -5.05
C PHE A 329 -9.75 0.83 -5.50
N MET A 330 -10.38 -0.32 -5.29
CA MET A 330 -11.72 -0.63 -5.82
C MET A 330 -12.79 -0.75 -4.73
N GLN A 331 -12.40 -0.99 -3.47
CA GLN A 331 -13.32 -0.96 -2.32
C GLN A 331 -13.32 0.45 -1.73
N MET A 332 -14.40 1.19 -1.92
CA MET A 332 -14.56 2.58 -1.47
C MET A 332 -15.85 2.72 -0.67
N GLY A 333 -15.74 3.21 0.57
CA GLY A 333 -16.88 3.52 1.43
C GLY A 333 -17.93 2.40 1.51
N ASN A 334 -19.16 2.75 1.17
CA ASN A 334 -20.30 1.84 1.12
C ASN A 334 -20.62 1.30 -0.28
N LEU A 335 -19.65 1.34 -1.22
CA LEU A 335 -19.87 0.72 -2.54
C LEU A 335 -20.27 -0.75 -2.36
N PRO A 336 -21.43 -1.19 -2.92
CA PRO A 336 -21.94 -2.54 -2.71
C PRO A 336 -20.96 -3.62 -3.17
N HIS A 337 -20.83 -4.70 -2.38
CA HIS A 337 -19.95 -5.84 -2.70
C HIS A 337 -20.15 -6.36 -4.12
N ALA A 338 -21.40 -6.52 -4.56
CA ALA A 338 -21.70 -6.99 -5.93
C ALA A 338 -21.08 -6.06 -7.00
N ARG A 339 -21.18 -4.74 -6.82
CA ARG A 339 -20.58 -3.76 -7.75
C ARG A 339 -19.05 -3.84 -7.77
N ILE A 340 -18.43 -4.13 -6.61
CA ILE A 340 -16.98 -4.33 -6.54
C ILE A 340 -16.59 -5.62 -7.29
N MET A 341 -17.32 -6.71 -7.09
CA MET A 341 -17.10 -7.99 -7.79
C MET A 341 -17.25 -7.85 -9.30
N ASP A 342 -18.30 -7.16 -9.76
CA ASP A 342 -18.51 -6.89 -11.19
C ASP A 342 -17.35 -6.08 -11.77
N SER A 343 -16.91 -5.04 -11.06
CA SER A 343 -15.79 -4.20 -11.47
C SER A 343 -14.47 -4.98 -11.54
N ILE A 344 -14.16 -5.84 -10.55
CA ILE A 344 -12.97 -6.71 -10.55
C ILE A 344 -13.04 -7.67 -11.74
N SER A 345 -14.19 -8.32 -11.96
CA SER A 345 -14.38 -9.27 -13.06
C SER A 345 -14.23 -8.60 -14.42
N LEU A 346 -14.88 -7.46 -14.63
CA LEU A 346 -14.82 -6.72 -15.90
C LEU A 346 -13.40 -6.21 -16.18
N PHE A 347 -12.75 -5.62 -15.18
CA PHE A 347 -11.37 -5.16 -15.25
C PHE A 347 -10.41 -6.32 -15.60
N GLY A 348 -10.53 -7.44 -14.89
CA GLY A 348 -9.70 -8.62 -15.13
C GLY A 348 -9.86 -9.18 -16.55
N LYS A 349 -11.09 -9.26 -17.04
CA LYS A 349 -11.40 -9.81 -18.37
C LYS A 349 -11.09 -8.88 -19.55
N ARG A 350 -11.20 -7.56 -19.35
CA ARG A 350 -11.16 -6.59 -20.46
C ARG A 350 -10.00 -5.61 -20.38
N VAL A 351 -9.48 -5.29 -19.20
CA VAL A 351 -8.40 -4.32 -19.02
C VAL A 351 -7.04 -5.02 -18.89
N ILE A 352 -6.90 -6.00 -17.98
CA ILE A 352 -5.63 -6.68 -17.73
C ILE A 352 -5.02 -7.28 -19.02
N PRO A 353 -5.77 -7.99 -19.88
CA PRO A 353 -5.21 -8.59 -21.10
C PRO A 353 -4.62 -7.58 -22.08
N TYR A 354 -5.08 -6.34 -22.03
CA TYR A 354 -4.54 -5.28 -22.89
C TYR A 354 -3.09 -4.90 -22.56
N PHE A 355 -2.65 -5.12 -21.32
CA PHE A 355 -1.31 -4.74 -20.81
C PHE A 355 -0.36 -5.94 -20.64
N LYS A 356 -0.80 -7.14 -20.92
CA LYS A 356 -0.01 -8.40 -20.94
C LYS A 356 0.46 -8.77 -22.37
#